data_109fec8b04c8f02904993b0a17c7a229
#
_entry.id   109fec8b04c8f02904993b0a17c7a229
#
_cell.length_a   1.000
_cell.length_b   1.000
_cell.length_c   1.000
_cell.angle_alpha   90.00
_cell.angle_beta   90.00
_cell.angle_gamma   90.00
#
_symmetry.space_group_name_H-M   'P 1'
#
loop_
_entity.id
_entity.type
_entity.pdbx_description
1 polymer ?
#
loop_
_entity_poly.entity_id
_entity_poly.type
_entity_poly.pdbx_seq_one_letter_code
_entity_poly.pdbx_strand_id
1 'polypeptide(L)'
;MRVMVIVKATEDSEAGGMPPAELLADMGAFNQALIDAGLFVDAGGVKESRKGARVAFSGKDRTVVKGPFPNISELAAGYWIWRVKDLDEAIEWVKRCPNPMPGSSVIEIREMFEMEDFR
;
A
#
# COMPACT_ATOMS: atom_id res chain seq x y z
N MET A 1 6.32 10.79 13.41
CA MET A 1 4.99 10.56 12.82
C MET A 1 5.00 9.25 12.03
N ARG A 2 3.84 8.61 11.90
CA ARG A 2 3.73 7.43 11.05
C ARG A 2 3.02 7.79 9.76
N VAL A 3 3.40 7.14 8.69
CA VAL A 3 2.73 7.25 7.40
C VAL A 3 2.32 5.87 6.91
N MET A 4 1.19 5.81 6.23
CA MET A 4 0.82 4.63 5.45
C MET A 4 1.25 4.88 4.02
N VAL A 5 2.02 3.95 3.48
CA VAL A 5 2.57 4.00 2.13
C VAL A 5 1.82 2.95 1.32
N ILE A 6 0.96 3.39 0.42
CA ILE A 6 -0.02 2.54 -0.24
C ILE A 6 0.41 2.29 -1.68
N VAL A 7 0.64 1.03 -2.00
CA VAL A 7 0.90 0.61 -3.39
C VAL A 7 -0.45 0.52 -4.09
N LYS A 8 -0.68 1.39 -5.07
CA LYS A 8 -1.94 1.40 -5.80
C LYS A 8 -1.98 0.23 -6.78
N ALA A 9 -3.15 -0.37 -6.93
CA ALA A 9 -3.34 -1.48 -7.85
C ALA A 9 -3.22 -1.04 -9.32
N THR A 10 -2.90 -1.99 -10.17
CA THR A 10 -2.88 -1.84 -11.62
C THR A 10 -3.71 -2.95 -12.26
N GLU A 11 -3.93 -2.87 -13.57
CA GLU A 11 -4.61 -3.96 -14.28
C GLU A 11 -3.86 -5.27 -14.11
N ASP A 12 -2.53 -5.24 -14.13
CA ASP A 12 -1.69 -6.43 -13.93
C ASP A 12 -1.93 -7.04 -12.54
N SER A 13 -1.89 -6.24 -11.48
CA SER A 13 -2.10 -6.77 -10.13
C SER A 13 -3.52 -7.28 -9.92
N GLU A 14 -4.53 -6.64 -10.50
CA GLU A 14 -5.92 -7.09 -10.43
C GLU A 14 -6.14 -8.37 -11.25
N ALA A 15 -5.34 -8.60 -12.27
CA ALA A 15 -5.38 -9.85 -13.03
C ALA A 15 -4.64 -11.00 -12.32
N GLY A 16 -4.07 -10.75 -11.15
CA GLY A 16 -3.34 -11.75 -10.39
C GLY A 16 -1.88 -11.90 -10.81
N GLY A 17 -1.32 -10.90 -11.50
CA GLY A 17 0.08 -10.90 -11.90
C GLY A 17 1.01 -10.99 -10.70
N MET A 18 2.03 -11.84 -10.82
CA MET A 18 3.00 -12.05 -9.75
C MET A 18 4.30 -11.31 -10.07
N PRO A 19 4.96 -10.72 -9.07
CA PRO A 19 6.23 -10.05 -9.30
C PRO A 19 7.31 -11.08 -9.68
N PRO A 20 8.24 -10.72 -10.61
CA PRO A 20 9.36 -11.60 -10.93
C PRO A 20 10.33 -11.70 -9.75
N ALA A 21 11.12 -12.78 -9.74
CA ALA A 21 12.07 -13.04 -8.65
C ALA A 21 13.05 -11.88 -8.43
N GLU A 22 13.47 -11.22 -9.50
CA GLU A 22 14.37 -10.07 -9.41
C GLU A 22 13.72 -8.90 -8.63
N LEU A 23 12.46 -8.61 -8.89
CA LEU A 23 11.74 -7.57 -8.16
C LEU A 23 11.56 -7.94 -6.69
N LEU A 24 11.27 -9.21 -6.40
CA LEU A 24 11.17 -9.67 -5.00
C LEU A 24 12.50 -9.48 -4.27
N ALA A 25 13.62 -9.76 -4.91
CA ALA A 25 14.94 -9.56 -4.33
C ALA A 25 15.24 -8.07 -4.10
N ASP A 26 14.94 -7.23 -5.08
CA ASP A 26 15.14 -5.78 -4.97
C ASP A 26 14.26 -5.18 -3.88
N MET A 27 13.02 -5.63 -3.78
CA MET A 27 12.10 -5.18 -2.75
C MET A 27 12.56 -5.64 -1.37
N GLY A 28 13.09 -6.85 -1.25
CA GLY A 28 13.69 -7.34 -0.01
C GLY A 28 14.85 -6.47 0.45
N ALA A 29 15.70 -6.05 -0.49
CA ALA A 29 16.82 -5.15 -0.18
C ALA A 29 16.33 -3.77 0.26
N PHE A 30 15.29 -3.25 -0.39
CA PHE A 30 14.68 -1.98 -0.02
C PHE A 30 14.08 -2.05 1.39
N ASN A 31 13.35 -3.13 1.71
CA ASN A 31 12.80 -3.34 3.05
C ASN A 31 13.91 -3.41 4.09
N GLN A 32 15.02 -4.08 3.79
CA GLN A 32 16.14 -4.15 4.72
C GLN A 32 16.74 -2.76 4.98
N ALA A 33 16.83 -1.92 3.96
CA ALA A 33 17.31 -0.55 4.12
C ALA A 33 16.38 0.26 5.03
N LEU A 34 15.07 0.08 4.91
CA LEU A 34 14.09 0.71 5.80
C LEU A 34 14.25 0.24 7.25
N ILE A 35 14.46 -1.05 7.45
CA ILE A 35 14.69 -1.63 8.78
C ILE A 35 15.96 -1.05 9.38
N ASP A 36 17.05 -1.04 8.62
CA ASP A 36 18.34 -0.54 9.08
C ASP A 36 18.29 0.94 9.46
N ALA A 37 17.47 1.71 8.74
CA ALA A 37 17.28 3.13 9.02
C ALA A 37 16.27 3.40 10.15
N GLY A 38 15.61 2.38 10.67
CA GLY A 38 14.64 2.51 11.76
C GLY A 38 13.27 3.02 11.33
N LEU A 39 12.95 2.96 10.04
CA LEU A 39 11.67 3.46 9.54
C LEU A 39 10.57 2.39 9.49
N PHE A 40 10.92 1.15 9.30
CA PHE A 40 9.96 0.07 9.05
C PHE A 40 9.12 -0.25 10.30
N VAL A 41 7.80 -0.17 10.18
CA VAL A 41 6.87 -0.58 11.25
C VAL A 41 6.11 -1.84 10.83
N ASP A 42 5.52 -1.84 9.64
CA ASP A 42 4.74 -2.97 9.13
C ASP A 42 4.66 -2.91 7.61
N ALA A 43 4.34 -4.03 6.99
CA ALA A 43 4.11 -4.12 5.55
C ALA A 43 3.27 -5.36 5.22
N GLY A 44 2.57 -5.29 4.11
CA GLY A 44 1.80 -6.43 3.61
C GLY A 44 1.35 -6.21 2.18
N GLY A 45 1.14 -7.29 1.47
CA GLY A 45 0.48 -7.29 0.17
C GLY A 45 -0.98 -7.67 0.33
N VAL A 46 -1.83 -7.19 -0.56
CA VAL A 46 -3.21 -7.62 -0.62
C VAL A 46 -3.47 -8.25 -1.98
N LYS A 47 -4.26 -9.29 -1.98
CA LYS A 47 -4.63 -10.01 -3.20
C LYS A 47 -5.60 -9.18 -4.03
N GLU A 48 -5.81 -9.59 -5.27
CA GLU A 48 -6.74 -8.95 -6.20
C GLU A 48 -8.16 -8.86 -5.62
N SER A 49 -8.92 -7.86 -6.06
CA SER A 49 -10.21 -7.52 -5.43
C SER A 49 -11.28 -8.61 -5.58
N ARG A 50 -11.14 -9.52 -6.55
CA ARG A 50 -12.07 -10.67 -6.66
C ARG A 50 -12.06 -11.56 -5.40
N LYS A 51 -11.02 -11.44 -4.59
CA LYS A 51 -10.88 -12.18 -3.32
C LYS A 51 -11.30 -11.34 -2.12
N GLY A 52 -11.92 -10.20 -2.37
CA GLY A 52 -12.35 -9.29 -1.33
C GLY A 52 -13.84 -9.03 -1.34
N ALA A 53 -14.28 -8.20 -0.42
CA ALA A 53 -15.67 -7.78 -0.32
C ALA A 53 -15.71 -6.35 0.23
N ARG A 54 -16.81 -5.67 -0.07
CA ARG A 54 -17.14 -4.38 0.52
C ARG A 54 -18.46 -4.52 1.28
N VAL A 55 -18.57 -3.82 2.40
CA VAL A 55 -19.83 -3.74 3.15
C VAL A 55 -20.22 -2.27 3.17
N ALA A 56 -21.36 -1.97 2.57
CA ALA A 56 -21.90 -0.61 2.53
C ALA A 56 -22.83 -0.37 3.71
N PHE A 57 -22.67 0.77 4.34
CA PHE A 57 -23.43 1.18 5.52
C PHE A 57 -24.38 2.30 5.15
N SER A 58 -25.66 2.11 5.45
CA SER A 58 -26.68 3.15 5.29
C SER A 58 -27.67 3.03 6.45
N GLY A 59 -27.54 3.90 7.45
CA GLY A 59 -28.28 3.75 8.69
C GLY A 59 -27.98 2.41 9.35
N LYS A 60 -29.03 1.59 9.55
CA LYS A 60 -28.87 0.24 10.10
C LYS A 60 -28.60 -0.80 9.01
N ASP A 61 -28.72 -0.43 7.75
CA ASP A 61 -28.56 -1.37 6.64
C ASP A 61 -27.08 -1.66 6.39
N ARG A 62 -26.82 -2.90 6.02
CA ARG A 62 -25.49 -3.39 5.66
C ARG A 62 -25.63 -4.18 4.37
N THR A 63 -24.99 -3.69 3.30
CA THR A 63 -25.04 -4.35 2.00
C THR A 63 -23.66 -4.89 1.68
N VAL A 64 -23.57 -6.19 1.40
CA VAL A 64 -22.31 -6.83 1.05
C VAL A 64 -22.19 -6.95 -0.46
N VAL A 65 -21.06 -6.47 -0.99
CA VAL A 65 -20.72 -6.61 -2.41
C VAL A 65 -19.39 -7.33 -2.49
N LYS A 66 -19.40 -8.51 -3.10
CA LYS A 66 -18.16 -9.26 -3.32
C LYS A 66 -17.47 -8.75 -4.57
N GLY A 67 -16.11 -8.80 -4.55
CA GLY A 67 -15.33 -8.41 -5.71
C GLY A 67 -15.49 -9.35 -6.90
N PRO A 68 -14.90 -9.02 -8.06
CA PRO A 68 -13.99 -7.89 -8.22
C PRO A 68 -14.72 -6.55 -8.26
N PHE A 69 -13.97 -5.47 -7.99
CA PHE A 69 -14.52 -4.12 -8.00
C PHE A 69 -14.05 -3.38 -9.25
N PRO A 70 -14.89 -2.51 -9.84
CA PRO A 70 -14.49 -1.64 -10.95
C PRO A 70 -13.52 -0.57 -10.45
N ASN A 71 -13.08 0.36 -11.22
CA ASN A 71 -12.25 1.50 -10.80
C ASN A 71 -10.96 1.10 -10.08
N ILE A 72 -10.03 0.55 -10.84
CA ILE A 72 -8.73 0.12 -10.34
C ILE A 72 -8.03 1.22 -9.53
N SER A 73 -8.23 2.49 -9.90
CA SER A 73 -7.64 3.63 -9.19
C SER A 73 -8.06 3.74 -7.71
N GLU A 74 -9.15 3.08 -7.33
CA GLU A 74 -9.63 3.05 -5.94
C GLU A 74 -9.05 1.89 -5.13
N LEU A 75 -8.24 1.04 -5.75
CA LEU A 75 -7.78 -0.20 -5.16
C LEU A 75 -6.32 -0.11 -4.74
N ALA A 76 -5.97 -0.89 -3.72
CA ALA A 76 -4.59 -1.05 -3.26
C ALA A 76 -4.11 -2.47 -3.53
N ALA A 77 -2.81 -2.60 -3.77
CA ALA A 77 -2.16 -3.89 -3.94
C ALA A 77 -1.24 -4.23 -2.76
N GLY A 78 -0.94 -3.26 -1.92
CA GLY A 78 -0.10 -3.48 -0.76
C GLY A 78 0.10 -2.20 0.03
N TYR A 79 0.81 -2.32 1.14
CA TYR A 79 1.07 -1.19 2.00
C TYR A 79 2.32 -1.39 2.85
N TRP A 80 2.86 -0.26 3.32
CA TRP A 80 3.78 -0.19 4.45
C TRP A 80 3.23 0.77 5.47
N ILE A 81 3.69 0.62 6.68
CA ILE A 81 3.63 1.67 7.70
C ILE A 81 5.07 2.00 8.07
N TRP A 82 5.44 3.27 7.94
CA TRP A 82 6.77 3.76 8.28
C TRP A 82 6.69 4.82 9.37
N ARG A 83 7.75 4.89 10.16
CA ARG A 83 7.96 6.00 11.10
C ARG A 83 8.95 6.95 10.47
N VAL A 84 8.54 8.18 10.26
CA VAL A 84 9.34 9.22 9.60
C VAL A 84 9.27 10.52 10.41
N LYS A 85 10.21 11.41 10.18
CA LYS A 85 10.18 12.72 10.84
C LYS A 85 9.18 13.68 10.19
N ASP A 86 8.98 13.58 8.87
CA ASP A 86 8.07 14.43 8.10
C ASP A 86 7.71 13.76 6.77
N LEU A 87 6.78 14.38 6.04
CA LEU A 87 6.35 13.87 4.75
C LEU A 87 7.47 13.86 3.72
N ASP A 88 8.36 14.85 3.75
CA ASP A 88 9.46 14.93 2.79
C ASP A 88 10.41 13.75 2.93
N GLU A 89 10.69 13.31 4.15
CA GLU A 89 11.49 12.10 4.36
C GLU A 89 10.82 10.87 3.73
N ALA A 90 9.51 10.73 3.92
CA ALA A 90 8.77 9.62 3.32
C ALA A 90 8.83 9.67 1.80
N ILE A 91 8.66 10.85 1.21
CA ILE A 91 8.75 11.04 -0.25
C ILE A 91 10.10 10.61 -0.78
N GLU A 92 11.18 11.02 -0.12
CA GLU A 92 12.54 10.66 -0.56
C GLU A 92 12.77 9.16 -0.49
N TRP A 93 12.23 8.48 0.53
CA TRP A 93 12.33 7.03 0.60
C TRP A 93 11.52 6.33 -0.48
N VAL A 94 10.30 6.81 -0.78
CA VAL A 94 9.48 6.22 -1.85
C VAL A 94 10.16 6.35 -3.20
N LYS A 95 10.85 7.44 -3.46
CA LYS A 95 11.61 7.61 -4.71
C LYS A 95 12.69 6.54 -4.91
N ARG A 96 13.17 5.93 -3.83
CA ARG A 96 14.18 4.86 -3.87
C ARG A 96 13.58 3.48 -4.02
N CYS A 97 12.27 3.37 -3.89
CA CYS A 97 11.57 2.09 -3.98
C CYS A 97 11.62 1.54 -5.41
N PRO A 98 11.93 0.26 -5.59
CA PRO A 98 11.73 -0.37 -6.90
C PRO A 98 10.28 -0.24 -7.33
N ASN A 99 10.03 -0.01 -8.63
CA ASN A 99 8.66 0.04 -9.13
C ASN A 99 7.99 -1.33 -8.87
N PRO A 100 6.92 -1.38 -8.06
CA PRO A 100 6.29 -2.65 -7.71
C PRO A 100 5.48 -3.29 -8.83
N MET A 101 5.31 -2.59 -9.94
CA MET A 101 4.46 -3.03 -11.06
C MET A 101 5.27 -3.08 -12.35
N PRO A 102 4.83 -3.87 -13.36
CA PRO A 102 5.56 -3.99 -14.63
C PRO A 102 5.49 -2.74 -15.51
N GLY A 103 4.60 -1.81 -15.23
CA GLY A 103 4.45 -0.57 -16.00
C GLY A 103 4.37 0.64 -15.07
N SER A 104 3.79 1.71 -15.58
CA SER A 104 3.57 2.91 -14.77
C SER A 104 2.72 2.57 -13.56
N SER A 105 3.10 3.09 -12.40
CA SER A 105 2.37 2.84 -11.15
C SER A 105 2.46 4.04 -10.23
N VAL A 106 1.68 4.00 -9.16
CA VAL A 106 1.63 5.06 -8.17
C VAL A 106 1.73 4.46 -6.77
N ILE A 107 2.52 5.09 -5.93
CA ILE A 107 2.53 4.84 -4.50
C ILE A 107 2.02 6.11 -3.83
N GLU A 108 1.01 5.96 -2.98
CA GLU A 108 0.40 7.07 -2.26
C GLU A 108 0.89 7.06 -0.81
N ILE A 109 1.20 8.23 -0.29
CA ILE A 109 1.66 8.37 1.10
C ILE A 109 0.61 9.15 1.87
N ARG A 110 0.15 8.61 2.99
CA ARG A 110 -0.84 9.25 3.86
C ARG A 110 -0.34 9.31 5.29
N GLU A 111 -0.35 10.51 5.88
CA GLU A 111 -0.05 10.65 7.30
C GLU A 111 -1.13 9.97 8.12
N MET A 112 -0.72 9.18 9.12
CA MET A 112 -1.66 8.49 10.01
C MET A 112 -1.96 9.35 11.23
N PHE A 113 -3.17 9.20 11.75
CA PHE A 113 -3.51 9.83 13.03
C PHE A 113 -2.66 9.22 14.15
N GLU A 114 -2.25 10.05 15.08
CA GLU A 114 -1.65 9.65 16.35
C GLU A 114 -2.61 9.99 17.49
N MET A 115 -2.37 9.44 18.67
CA MET A 115 -3.28 9.68 19.80
C MET A 115 -3.41 11.16 20.14
N GLU A 116 -2.32 11.93 19.99
CA GLU A 116 -2.31 13.37 20.24
C GLU A 116 -3.29 14.15 19.35
N ASP A 117 -3.56 13.63 18.16
CA ASP A 117 -4.47 14.30 17.22
C ASP A 117 -5.92 14.32 17.71
N PHE A 118 -6.24 13.47 18.68
CA PHE A 118 -7.59 13.35 19.23
C PHE A 118 -7.76 14.06 20.58
N ARG A 119 -6.75 14.80 21.02
CA ARG A 119 -6.75 15.48 22.32
C ARG A 119 -6.94 16.98 22.23
#